data_b9fbfb1497a733b03fa8c8e9e72db8d5
#
_entry.id   b9fbfb1497a733b03fa8c8e9e72db8d5
#
_cell.length_a   1.000
_cell.length_b   1.000
_cell.length_c   1.000
_cell.angle_alpha   90.00
_cell.angle_beta   90.00
_cell.angle_gamma   90.00
#
_symmetry.space_group_name_H-M   'P 1'
#
loop_
_entity.id
_entity.type
_entity.pdbx_description
1 polymer ?
#
loop_
_entity_poly.entity_id
_entity_poly.type
_entity_poly.pdbx_seq_one_letter_code
_entity_poly.pdbx_strand_id
1 'polypeptide(L)'
;MKKNLLIISAFLLTCLSVQATPNCPKGNVEKGKTKAVSVALADENQVQISIIEMTTAAGIGEYIMLSINADGPLEVTGAELKYGGMAEIKDAHIVIKGIITGVDCTEAQLTSLNLSQAPNLTTLICNSNSLENLEVGNLKDLKILYCNQNKIKALDVKNNLKLEELDCCENELTTLDVTANSALKILLAYHNQLSAINVAQNPLLIGLDMSENKLSALDVTANTKLETIYCNGNNINGAAMEALVKSLPNRTDRAEKCHFFAIDTKNADEKNVIFDAQVKASNAKNWQVLDYSAGDNDGNGIEYGGTSGVETVATTSPATLKIAHHTLSIHNLLPQSKVKVYSVSGELLGEKSVKTDSAAFYIGNQTMVIAVINGVAHKISK
;
A
#
# COMPACT_ATOMS: atom_id res chain seq x y z
N MET A 1 5.39 -16.22 3.93
CA MET A 1 5.75 -14.93 3.34
C MET A 1 5.76 -14.86 1.80
N LYS A 2 5.27 -15.84 1.04
CA LYS A 2 5.32 -15.85 -0.44
C LYS A 2 3.94 -15.75 -1.13
N LYS A 3 2.87 -15.31 -0.43
CA LYS A 3 1.49 -15.53 -0.92
C LYS A 3 0.65 -14.27 -1.21
N ASN A 4 1.11 -13.08 -0.87
CA ASN A 4 0.32 -11.85 -1.09
C ASN A 4 0.41 -11.29 -2.51
N LEU A 5 1.24 -11.90 -3.35
CA LEU A 5 1.50 -11.44 -4.72
C LEU A 5 0.42 -11.87 -5.74
N LEU A 6 -0.46 -12.83 -5.38
CA LEU A 6 -1.28 -13.51 -6.39
C LEU A 6 -2.56 -12.77 -6.80
N ILE A 7 -3.17 -11.96 -5.95
CA ILE A 7 -4.44 -11.30 -6.31
C ILE A 7 -4.21 -10.01 -7.09
N ILE A 8 -3.16 -9.28 -6.74
CA ILE A 8 -2.74 -8.10 -7.52
C ILE A 8 -1.98 -8.53 -8.78
N SER A 9 -1.25 -9.66 -8.73
CA SER A 9 -0.59 -10.25 -9.90
C SER A 9 -1.56 -10.80 -10.94
N ALA A 10 -2.79 -11.17 -10.58
CA ALA A 10 -3.80 -11.56 -11.58
C ALA A 10 -4.24 -10.36 -12.45
N PHE A 11 -4.19 -9.13 -11.93
CA PHE A 11 -4.36 -7.91 -12.74
C PHE A 11 -3.08 -7.52 -13.50
N LEU A 12 -1.91 -7.87 -12.96
CA LEU A 12 -0.59 -7.57 -13.55
C LEU A 12 -0.17 -8.58 -14.64
N LEU A 13 -0.70 -9.81 -14.63
CA LEU A 13 -0.26 -10.86 -15.56
C LEU A 13 -0.80 -10.70 -17.00
N THR A 14 -1.69 -9.78 -17.27
CA THR A 14 -2.23 -9.53 -18.60
C THR A 14 -1.43 -8.55 -19.45
N CYS A 15 -0.39 -7.90 -18.90
CA CYS A 15 0.39 -6.89 -19.63
C CYS A 15 1.85 -7.26 -19.95
N LEU A 16 2.37 -8.39 -19.50
CA LEU A 16 3.79 -8.78 -19.71
C LEU A 16 3.96 -10.05 -20.55
N SER A 17 3.26 -10.13 -21.71
CA SER A 17 3.70 -11.00 -22.80
C SER A 17 4.47 -10.18 -23.82
N VAL A 18 5.69 -9.78 -23.53
CA VAL A 18 6.62 -9.30 -24.55
C VAL A 18 7.26 -10.50 -25.21
N GLN A 19 6.79 -10.81 -26.41
CA GLN A 19 7.42 -11.82 -27.26
C GLN A 19 8.81 -11.31 -27.69
N ALA A 20 9.83 -12.06 -27.29
CA ALA A 20 11.16 -11.91 -27.81
C ALA A 20 11.16 -12.25 -29.32
N THR A 21 11.43 -11.30 -30.19
CA THR A 21 11.71 -11.57 -31.60
C THR A 21 13.15 -12.04 -31.76
N PRO A 22 13.40 -13.19 -32.40
CA PRO A 22 14.75 -13.67 -32.65
C PRO A 22 15.25 -13.11 -34.00
N ASN A 23 16.12 -12.09 -33.95
CA ASN A 23 17.01 -11.84 -35.09
C ASN A 23 18.24 -11.04 -34.63
N CYS A 24 19.32 -11.74 -34.35
CA CYS A 24 20.64 -11.14 -34.26
C CYS A 24 21.50 -11.65 -35.43
N PRO A 25 21.90 -10.81 -36.40
CA PRO A 25 22.90 -11.21 -37.39
C PRO A 25 24.31 -11.17 -36.80
N LYS A 26 25.04 -12.25 -36.99
CA LYS A 26 26.48 -12.35 -36.67
C LYS A 26 27.26 -11.37 -37.56
N GLY A 27 27.85 -10.35 -37.01
CA GLY A 27 28.72 -9.39 -37.69
C GLY A 27 30.09 -9.32 -37.02
N ASN A 28 31.13 -9.44 -37.85
CA ASN A 28 32.52 -9.48 -37.50
C ASN A 28 33.04 -8.24 -36.79
N VAL A 29 33.93 -8.47 -35.83
CA VAL A 29 34.69 -7.45 -35.10
C VAL A 29 35.85 -6.99 -35.96
N GLU A 30 35.84 -5.78 -36.48
CA GLU A 30 37.03 -5.07 -36.95
C GLU A 30 37.53 -4.08 -35.90
N LYS A 31 38.81 -4.20 -35.54
CA LYS A 31 39.53 -3.23 -34.71
C LYS A 31 39.85 -1.97 -35.51
N GLY A 32 39.43 -0.81 -35.06
CA GLY A 32 39.83 0.43 -35.75
C GLY A 32 39.46 1.75 -35.08
N LYS A 33 40.42 2.33 -34.36
CA LYS A 33 40.73 3.77 -34.17
C LYS A 33 39.63 4.72 -33.64
N THR A 34 39.83 5.14 -32.39
CA THR A 34 39.25 6.34 -31.76
C THR A 34 39.48 7.60 -32.61
N LYS A 35 38.43 8.29 -32.99
CA LYS A 35 38.43 9.70 -33.36
C LYS A 35 37.43 10.43 -32.46
N ALA A 36 37.96 11.35 -31.65
CA ALA A 36 37.12 12.30 -30.95
C ALA A 36 36.39 13.17 -31.94
N VAL A 37 35.07 13.21 -31.86
CA VAL A 37 34.22 14.19 -32.56
C VAL A 37 33.50 15.00 -31.52
N SER A 38 33.91 16.26 -31.37
CA SER A 38 33.14 17.27 -30.68
C SER A 38 31.93 17.63 -31.55
N VAL A 39 30.72 17.42 -31.04
CA VAL A 39 29.51 17.90 -31.64
C VAL A 39 28.75 18.77 -30.64
N ALA A 40 28.76 20.06 -30.92
CA ALA A 40 27.77 20.98 -30.39
C ALA A 40 26.53 20.86 -31.30
N LEU A 41 25.39 20.74 -30.68
CA LEU A 41 24.07 21.28 -30.99
C LEU A 41 23.01 20.37 -30.38
N ALA A 42 22.22 20.94 -29.49
CA ALA A 42 21.09 20.27 -28.87
C ALA A 42 20.00 20.07 -29.93
N ASP A 43 19.82 18.85 -30.37
CA ASP A 43 18.63 18.38 -31.05
C ASP A 43 17.77 17.68 -30.01
N GLU A 44 16.57 18.21 -29.72
CA GLU A 44 15.67 17.74 -28.66
C GLU A 44 15.14 16.30 -28.87
N ASN A 45 15.61 15.63 -29.93
CA ASN A 45 15.24 14.25 -30.29
C ASN A 45 16.40 13.25 -30.21
N GLN A 46 17.52 13.57 -29.57
CA GLN A 46 18.57 12.59 -29.41
C GLN A 46 18.24 11.66 -28.21
N VAL A 47 17.97 10.40 -28.51
CA VAL A 47 17.85 9.35 -27.51
C VAL A 47 19.17 9.25 -26.76
N GLN A 48 19.14 9.60 -25.49
CA GLN A 48 20.34 9.60 -24.65
C GLN A 48 20.75 8.17 -24.28
N ILE A 49 22.05 7.90 -24.33
CA ILE A 49 22.58 6.64 -23.79
C ILE A 49 22.46 6.67 -22.28
N SER A 50 21.76 5.68 -21.74
CA SER A 50 21.67 5.45 -20.31
C SER A 50 22.93 4.76 -19.78
N ILE A 51 23.35 5.13 -18.58
CA ILE A 51 24.37 4.39 -17.81
C ILE A 51 23.73 4.03 -16.49
N ILE A 52 23.66 2.75 -16.22
CA ILE A 52 23.17 2.18 -14.95
C ILE A 52 24.33 1.49 -14.26
N GLU A 53 24.57 1.86 -13.02
CA GLU A 53 25.60 1.25 -12.18
C GLU A 53 24.94 0.57 -11.00
N MET A 54 25.34 -0.65 -10.69
CA MET A 54 24.82 -1.38 -9.54
C MET A 54 25.93 -2.13 -8.83
N THR A 55 25.78 -2.28 -7.53
CA THR A 55 26.66 -3.12 -6.72
C THR A 55 25.85 -4.26 -6.13
N THR A 56 26.34 -5.49 -6.37
CA THR A 56 25.75 -6.71 -5.82
C THR A 56 26.63 -7.31 -4.73
N ALA A 57 25.99 -7.97 -3.76
CA ALA A 57 26.66 -8.82 -2.77
C ALA A 57 26.81 -10.27 -3.26
N ALA A 58 26.25 -10.62 -4.42
CA ALA A 58 26.43 -11.93 -5.03
C ALA A 58 27.88 -12.20 -5.39
N GLY A 59 28.33 -13.44 -5.18
CA GLY A 59 29.69 -13.87 -5.45
C GLY A 59 30.01 -13.99 -6.95
N ILE A 60 31.29 -13.87 -7.30
CA ILE A 60 31.72 -14.10 -8.69
C ILE A 60 31.38 -15.54 -9.10
N GLY A 61 30.78 -15.68 -10.28
CA GLY A 61 30.26 -16.95 -10.83
C GLY A 61 28.84 -17.31 -10.38
N GLU A 62 28.25 -16.56 -9.43
CA GLU A 62 26.83 -16.70 -9.11
C GLU A 62 25.94 -16.09 -10.20
N TYR A 63 24.68 -16.49 -10.20
CA TYR A 63 23.68 -16.01 -11.14
C TYR A 63 22.67 -15.12 -10.41
N ILE A 64 22.38 -13.95 -11.00
CA ILE A 64 21.33 -13.04 -10.53
C ILE A 64 20.27 -12.86 -11.62
N MET A 65 19.07 -12.41 -11.23
CA MET A 65 18.10 -11.86 -12.17
C MET A 65 18.62 -10.50 -12.66
N LEU A 66 18.78 -10.36 -13.97
CA LEU A 66 19.12 -9.10 -14.63
C LEU A 66 18.55 -9.11 -16.05
N SER A 67 17.33 -8.63 -16.20
CA SER A 67 16.65 -8.48 -17.48
C SER A 67 16.63 -7.02 -17.89
N ILE A 68 17.03 -6.74 -19.13
CA ILE A 68 17.20 -5.37 -19.62
C ILE A 68 16.41 -5.22 -20.91
N ASN A 69 15.48 -4.27 -20.93
CA ASN A 69 14.82 -3.83 -22.14
C ASN A 69 15.57 -2.63 -22.71
N ALA A 70 16.04 -2.74 -23.94
CA ALA A 70 16.82 -1.70 -24.59
C ALA A 70 16.52 -1.60 -26.09
N ASP A 71 16.61 -0.38 -26.61
CA ASP A 71 16.50 -0.10 -28.01
C ASP A 71 17.90 -0.06 -28.65
N GLY A 72 18.43 -1.23 -29.04
CA GLY A 72 19.75 -1.35 -29.66
C GLY A 72 20.77 -2.12 -28.82
N PRO A 73 22.06 -2.02 -29.16
CA PRO A 73 23.10 -2.80 -28.51
C PRO A 73 23.36 -2.33 -27.06
N LEU A 74 23.69 -3.29 -26.20
CA LEU A 74 24.10 -3.08 -24.82
C LEU A 74 25.59 -3.32 -24.65
N GLU A 75 26.23 -2.50 -23.83
CA GLU A 75 27.54 -2.76 -23.25
C GLU A 75 27.36 -3.10 -21.77
N VAL A 76 27.78 -4.28 -21.33
CA VAL A 76 27.70 -4.71 -19.95
C VAL A 76 29.08 -5.08 -19.46
N THR A 77 29.48 -4.51 -18.32
CA THR A 77 30.71 -4.88 -17.61
C THR A 77 30.35 -5.34 -16.21
N GLY A 78 31.18 -6.21 -15.62
CA GLY A 78 30.92 -6.80 -14.30
C GLY A 78 29.95 -7.97 -14.29
N ALA A 79 29.26 -8.23 -15.40
CA ALA A 79 28.36 -9.38 -15.54
C ALA A 79 28.34 -9.87 -17.00
N GLU A 80 28.00 -11.15 -17.18
CA GLU A 80 27.75 -11.77 -18.48
C GLU A 80 26.27 -12.13 -18.58
N LEU A 81 25.55 -11.44 -19.46
CA LEU A 81 24.13 -11.72 -19.69
C LEU A 81 23.93 -13.13 -20.28
N LYS A 82 22.98 -13.85 -19.72
CA LYS A 82 22.61 -15.22 -20.12
C LYS A 82 21.18 -15.26 -20.64
N TYR A 83 20.81 -16.39 -21.18
CA TYR A 83 19.43 -16.60 -21.62
C TYR A 83 18.45 -16.55 -20.42
N GLY A 84 17.23 -16.07 -20.66
CA GLY A 84 16.16 -16.05 -19.66
C GLY A 84 16.24 -14.93 -18.63
N GLY A 85 16.93 -13.84 -18.93
CA GLY A 85 17.00 -12.69 -18.01
C GLY A 85 17.93 -12.89 -16.83
N MET A 86 18.86 -13.84 -16.93
CA MET A 86 19.89 -14.11 -15.92
C MET A 86 21.20 -13.46 -16.31
N ALA A 87 22.04 -13.15 -15.33
CA ALA A 87 23.42 -12.71 -15.54
C ALA A 87 24.36 -13.45 -14.59
N GLU A 88 25.50 -13.91 -15.13
CA GLU A 88 26.58 -14.47 -14.34
C GLU A 88 27.51 -13.35 -13.87
N ILE A 89 27.75 -13.27 -12.56
CA ILE A 89 28.55 -12.22 -11.95
C ILE A 89 30.04 -12.44 -12.26
N LYS A 90 30.69 -11.41 -12.76
CA LYS A 90 32.15 -11.36 -13.03
C LYS A 90 32.84 -10.34 -12.13
N ASP A 91 32.10 -9.33 -11.61
CA ASP A 91 32.56 -8.32 -10.66
C ASP A 91 31.36 -7.90 -9.81
N ALA A 92 31.60 -7.52 -8.56
CA ALA A 92 30.55 -6.96 -7.69
C ALA A 92 29.97 -5.63 -8.21
N HIS A 93 30.75 -4.88 -8.99
CA HIS A 93 30.32 -3.64 -9.64
C HIS A 93 29.94 -3.91 -11.10
N ILE A 94 28.68 -3.69 -11.42
CA ILE A 94 28.10 -3.93 -12.73
C ILE A 94 27.74 -2.59 -13.36
N VAL A 95 28.16 -2.37 -14.61
CA VAL A 95 27.82 -1.19 -15.40
C VAL A 95 27.14 -1.62 -16.69
N ILE A 96 25.98 -1.00 -16.98
CA ILE A 96 25.19 -1.27 -18.16
C ILE A 96 25.04 0.04 -18.94
N LYS A 97 25.37 0.02 -20.23
CA LYS A 97 25.21 1.18 -21.12
C LYS A 97 24.41 0.82 -22.36
N GLY A 98 23.52 1.71 -22.76
CA GLY A 98 22.67 1.55 -23.94
C GLY A 98 21.46 2.47 -23.89
N ILE A 99 20.53 2.31 -24.83
CA ILE A 99 19.24 2.98 -24.80
C ILE A 99 18.29 2.11 -23.97
N ILE A 100 18.37 2.24 -22.63
CA ILE A 100 17.70 1.34 -21.71
C ILE A 100 16.34 1.91 -21.34
N THR A 101 15.27 1.16 -21.60
CA THR A 101 13.88 1.55 -21.32
C THR A 101 13.29 0.79 -20.15
N GLY A 102 13.86 -0.36 -19.78
CA GLY A 102 13.42 -1.15 -18.63
C GLY A 102 14.55 -1.97 -18.02
N VAL A 103 14.50 -2.14 -16.71
CA VAL A 103 15.40 -3.01 -15.95
C VAL A 103 14.60 -3.79 -14.93
N ASP A 104 14.83 -5.10 -14.88
CA ASP A 104 14.41 -5.98 -13.81
C ASP A 104 15.65 -6.63 -13.19
N CYS A 105 15.93 -6.29 -11.95
CA CYS A 105 17.02 -6.80 -11.12
C CYS A 105 16.49 -7.35 -9.79
N THR A 106 15.34 -8.03 -9.85
CA THR A 106 14.72 -8.68 -8.69
C THR A 106 15.65 -9.75 -8.11
N GLU A 107 15.73 -9.80 -6.76
CA GLU A 107 16.55 -10.80 -6.04
C GLU A 107 18.03 -10.82 -6.49
N ALA A 108 18.55 -9.67 -6.98
CA ALA A 108 19.92 -9.55 -7.47
C ALA A 108 20.96 -9.25 -6.36
N GLN A 109 20.53 -9.33 -5.09
CA GLN A 109 21.36 -9.04 -3.91
C GLN A 109 22.01 -7.64 -3.97
N LEU A 110 21.33 -6.66 -4.58
CA LEU A 110 21.85 -5.31 -4.74
C LEU A 110 21.96 -4.58 -3.40
N THR A 111 23.09 -3.92 -3.21
CA THR A 111 23.35 -3.00 -2.10
C THR A 111 23.34 -1.54 -2.54
N SER A 112 23.53 -1.28 -3.84
CA SER A 112 23.38 0.05 -4.43
C SER A 112 22.88 -0.01 -5.88
N LEU A 113 22.17 1.04 -6.31
CA LEU A 113 21.67 1.20 -7.67
C LEU A 113 21.71 2.69 -8.04
N ASN A 114 22.58 3.06 -8.97
CA ASN A 114 22.73 4.41 -9.47
C ASN A 114 22.05 4.55 -10.84
N LEU A 115 21.02 5.38 -10.90
CA LEU A 115 20.19 5.64 -12.09
C LEU A 115 20.32 7.08 -12.58
N SER A 116 21.29 7.84 -12.04
CA SER A 116 21.43 9.28 -12.34
C SER A 116 21.61 9.60 -13.83
N GLN A 117 22.07 8.63 -14.61
CA GLN A 117 22.29 8.73 -16.06
C GLN A 117 21.38 7.75 -16.85
N ALA A 118 20.16 7.49 -16.38
CA ALA A 118 19.22 6.57 -17.03
C ALA A 118 17.87 7.25 -17.37
N PRO A 119 17.85 8.37 -18.13
CA PRO A 119 16.64 9.18 -18.31
C PRO A 119 15.53 8.49 -19.09
N ASN A 120 15.85 7.46 -19.87
CA ASN A 120 14.89 6.79 -20.76
C ASN A 120 14.08 5.68 -20.06
N LEU A 121 14.34 5.39 -18.77
CA LEU A 121 13.65 4.33 -18.06
C LEU A 121 12.16 4.61 -17.93
N THR A 122 11.36 3.66 -18.40
CA THR A 122 9.90 3.63 -18.21
C THR A 122 9.48 2.58 -17.20
N THR A 123 10.32 1.57 -16.98
CA THR A 123 10.08 0.46 -16.04
C THR A 123 11.32 0.17 -15.23
N LEU A 124 11.16 0.17 -13.90
CA LEU A 124 12.19 -0.23 -12.96
C LEU A 124 11.59 -1.24 -11.98
N ILE A 125 12.17 -2.44 -11.95
CA ILE A 125 11.83 -3.51 -11.02
C ILE A 125 13.11 -3.89 -10.28
N CYS A 126 13.17 -3.60 -8.99
CA CYS A 126 14.34 -3.86 -8.13
C CYS A 126 13.93 -4.48 -6.78
N ASN A 127 12.92 -5.34 -6.82
CA ASN A 127 12.35 -6.00 -5.65
C ASN A 127 13.36 -6.94 -4.96
N SER A 128 13.13 -7.19 -3.66
CA SER A 128 13.88 -8.22 -2.90
C SER A 128 15.38 -8.02 -2.97
N ASN A 129 15.84 -6.80 -2.68
CA ASN A 129 17.23 -6.42 -2.60
C ASN A 129 17.59 -5.88 -1.20
N SER A 130 18.74 -5.25 -1.05
CA SER A 130 19.18 -4.62 0.20
C SER A 130 19.40 -3.12 0.04
N LEU A 131 18.62 -2.46 -0.82
CA LEU A 131 18.76 -1.04 -1.10
C LEU A 131 18.26 -0.22 0.09
N GLU A 132 19.11 0.66 0.61
CA GLU A 132 18.73 1.64 1.65
C GLU A 132 18.27 2.97 1.05
N ASN A 133 18.73 3.27 -0.17
CA ASN A 133 18.40 4.48 -0.91
C ASN A 133 18.05 4.13 -2.36
N LEU A 134 17.08 4.84 -2.92
CA LEU A 134 16.69 4.71 -4.33
C LEU A 134 16.29 6.08 -4.88
N GLU A 135 17.14 6.63 -5.75
CA GLU A 135 16.94 7.94 -6.38
C GLU A 135 16.33 7.77 -7.77
N VAL A 136 15.07 8.17 -7.92
CA VAL A 136 14.30 8.05 -9.17
C VAL A 136 13.86 9.39 -9.75
N GLY A 137 14.21 10.51 -9.12
CA GLY A 137 13.71 11.83 -9.47
C GLY A 137 14.12 12.34 -10.87
N ASN A 138 15.13 11.77 -11.50
CA ASN A 138 15.57 12.05 -12.88
C ASN A 138 14.81 11.21 -13.93
N LEU A 139 14.09 10.14 -13.53
CA LEU A 139 13.39 9.22 -14.43
C LEU A 139 12.02 9.78 -14.82
N LYS A 140 12.01 10.80 -15.71
CA LYS A 140 10.78 11.55 -16.04
C LYS A 140 9.74 10.75 -16.80
N ASP A 141 10.16 9.67 -17.44
CA ASP A 141 9.29 8.79 -18.22
C ASP A 141 8.88 7.52 -17.47
N LEU A 142 9.27 7.39 -16.19
CA LEU A 142 8.97 6.23 -15.37
C LEU A 142 7.46 6.07 -15.21
N LYS A 143 6.96 4.88 -15.58
CA LYS A 143 5.56 4.46 -15.45
C LYS A 143 5.35 3.40 -14.41
N ILE A 144 6.31 2.48 -14.27
CA ILE A 144 6.27 1.35 -13.36
C ILE A 144 7.50 1.39 -12.48
N LEU A 145 7.28 1.43 -11.17
CA LEU A 145 8.31 1.34 -10.15
C LEU A 145 7.93 0.27 -9.15
N TYR A 146 8.66 -0.86 -9.16
CA TYR A 146 8.55 -1.90 -8.15
C TYR A 146 9.87 -1.98 -7.39
N CYS A 147 9.82 -1.62 -6.11
CA CYS A 147 10.98 -1.60 -5.21
C CYS A 147 10.66 -2.24 -3.85
N ASN A 148 9.69 -3.16 -3.84
CA ASN A 148 9.29 -3.83 -2.62
C ASN A 148 10.41 -4.72 -2.03
N GLN A 149 10.30 -5.07 -0.74
CA GLN A 149 11.27 -5.90 -0.04
C GLN A 149 12.71 -5.35 -0.15
N ASN A 150 12.88 -4.12 0.31
CA ASN A 150 14.15 -3.44 0.44
C ASN A 150 14.28 -2.81 1.85
N LYS A 151 15.21 -1.89 2.05
CA LYS A 151 15.44 -1.16 3.31
C LYS A 151 15.29 0.34 3.12
N ILE A 152 14.45 0.76 2.16
CA ILE A 152 14.31 2.16 1.74
C ILE A 152 13.58 2.94 2.84
N LYS A 153 14.21 4.03 3.33
CA LYS A 153 13.66 4.88 4.39
C LYS A 153 12.94 6.11 3.85
N ALA A 154 13.28 6.54 2.64
CA ALA A 154 12.67 7.67 1.96
C ALA A 154 12.62 7.40 0.46
N LEU A 155 11.49 7.72 -0.18
CA LEU A 155 11.28 7.57 -1.62
C LEU A 155 10.63 8.85 -2.17
N ASP A 156 11.37 9.60 -3.00
CA ASP A 156 10.87 10.83 -3.64
C ASP A 156 10.45 10.54 -5.09
N VAL A 157 9.14 10.47 -5.31
CA VAL A 157 8.53 10.21 -6.63
C VAL A 157 7.87 11.48 -7.24
N LYS A 158 8.06 12.66 -6.62
CA LYS A 158 7.38 13.90 -7.06
C LYS A 158 7.64 14.30 -8.50
N ASN A 159 8.77 13.87 -9.07
CA ASN A 159 9.14 14.18 -10.44
C ASN A 159 8.71 13.13 -11.47
N ASN A 160 8.19 11.97 -11.02
CA ASN A 160 7.77 10.88 -11.88
C ASN A 160 6.29 11.04 -12.25
N LEU A 161 5.99 12.08 -13.02
CA LEU A 161 4.61 12.51 -13.32
C LEU A 161 3.83 11.50 -14.18
N LYS A 162 4.52 10.56 -14.83
CA LYS A 162 3.93 9.50 -15.65
C LYS A 162 3.75 8.18 -14.89
N LEU A 163 4.04 8.17 -13.57
CA LEU A 163 3.98 6.96 -12.77
C LEU A 163 2.54 6.45 -12.68
N GLU A 164 2.32 5.24 -13.19
CA GLU A 164 1.04 4.54 -13.23
C GLU A 164 0.94 3.48 -12.14
N GLU A 165 2.06 2.83 -11.82
CA GLU A 165 2.13 1.77 -10.82
C GLU A 165 3.33 1.98 -9.91
N LEU A 166 3.06 1.97 -8.60
CA LEU A 166 4.07 2.04 -7.54
C LEU A 166 3.86 0.90 -6.57
N ASP A 167 4.86 0.02 -6.46
CA ASP A 167 4.97 -0.98 -5.41
C ASP A 167 6.23 -0.70 -4.59
N CYS A 168 6.04 -0.20 -3.38
CA CYS A 168 7.09 0.06 -2.39
C CYS A 168 6.83 -0.66 -1.05
N CYS A 169 6.13 -1.80 -1.12
CA CYS A 169 5.81 -2.62 0.05
C CYS A 169 7.06 -3.14 0.76
N GLU A 170 6.90 -3.53 2.04
CA GLU A 170 7.97 -4.16 2.82
C GLU A 170 9.28 -3.34 2.77
N ASN A 171 9.18 -2.07 3.18
CA ASN A 171 10.29 -1.13 3.30
C ASN A 171 10.24 -0.44 4.69
N GLU A 172 11.07 0.59 4.90
CA GLU A 172 11.14 1.33 6.16
C GLU A 172 10.58 2.77 6.02
N LEU A 173 9.64 2.99 5.08
CA LEU A 173 9.10 4.32 4.78
C LEU A 173 8.27 4.85 5.96
N THR A 174 8.57 6.06 6.42
CA THR A 174 7.77 6.77 7.44
C THR A 174 6.84 7.81 6.82
N THR A 175 7.13 8.24 5.60
CA THR A 175 6.32 9.17 4.81
C THR A 175 6.38 8.76 3.33
N LEU A 176 5.31 9.04 2.59
CA LEU A 176 5.25 8.87 1.13
C LEU A 176 4.35 9.98 0.57
N ASP A 177 4.88 10.78 -0.35
CA ASP A 177 4.11 11.82 -1.04
C ASP A 177 3.90 11.43 -2.51
N VAL A 178 2.64 11.12 -2.85
CA VAL A 178 2.20 10.77 -4.20
C VAL A 178 1.32 11.83 -4.83
N THR A 179 1.25 13.03 -4.24
CA THR A 179 0.34 14.10 -4.71
C THR A 179 0.67 14.62 -6.11
N ALA A 180 1.90 14.44 -6.58
CA ALA A 180 2.30 14.80 -7.95
C ALA A 180 1.96 13.71 -9.00
N ASN A 181 1.66 12.48 -8.57
CA ASN A 181 1.55 11.31 -9.45
C ASN A 181 0.08 11.05 -9.86
N SER A 182 -0.53 12.01 -10.56
CA SER A 182 -1.95 11.95 -10.92
C SER A 182 -2.33 10.82 -11.91
N ALA A 183 -1.33 10.18 -12.52
CA ALA A 183 -1.51 9.03 -13.40
C ALA A 183 -1.57 7.68 -12.65
N LEU A 184 -1.33 7.65 -11.31
CA LEU A 184 -1.34 6.42 -10.52
C LEU A 184 -2.68 5.69 -10.61
N LYS A 185 -2.58 4.40 -10.93
CA LYS A 185 -3.67 3.42 -10.97
C LYS A 185 -3.55 2.41 -9.85
N ILE A 186 -2.33 2.03 -9.51
CA ILE A 186 -2.00 1.06 -8.47
C ILE A 186 -0.99 1.69 -7.50
N LEU A 187 -1.31 1.67 -6.23
CA LEU A 187 -0.41 2.08 -5.15
C LEU A 187 -0.38 0.98 -4.08
N LEU A 188 0.77 0.34 -3.96
CA LEU A 188 1.04 -0.69 -2.96
C LEU A 188 2.15 -0.19 -2.04
N ALA A 189 1.84 -0.01 -0.76
CA ALA A 189 2.78 0.47 0.25
C ALA A 189 2.56 -0.27 1.60
N TYR A 190 2.06 -1.51 1.54
CA TYR A 190 1.85 -2.30 2.75
C TYR A 190 3.18 -2.59 3.47
N HIS A 191 3.07 -2.91 4.76
CA HIS A 191 4.21 -3.25 5.62
C HIS A 191 5.32 -2.18 5.57
N ASN A 192 4.93 -0.95 5.93
CA ASN A 192 5.80 0.21 6.11
C ASN A 192 5.52 0.87 7.48
N GLN A 193 5.93 2.12 7.66
CA GLN A 193 5.72 2.84 8.91
C GLN A 193 4.92 4.14 8.70
N LEU A 194 4.08 4.18 7.66
CA LEU A 194 3.32 5.36 7.28
C LEU A 194 2.26 5.70 8.32
N SER A 195 2.27 6.92 8.85
CA SER A 195 1.25 7.41 9.78
C SER A 195 0.11 8.17 9.08
N ALA A 196 0.32 8.57 7.84
CA ALA A 196 -0.66 9.23 6.99
C ALA A 196 -0.32 9.03 5.51
N ILE A 197 -1.33 9.13 4.65
CA ILE A 197 -1.20 9.18 3.19
C ILE A 197 -2.24 10.14 2.63
N ASN A 198 -1.86 10.92 1.62
CA ASN A 198 -2.79 11.77 0.87
C ASN A 198 -2.88 11.28 -0.58
N VAL A 199 -4.01 10.69 -0.93
CA VAL A 199 -4.31 10.17 -2.27
C VAL A 199 -5.33 11.04 -3.04
N ALA A 200 -5.64 12.24 -2.56
CA ALA A 200 -6.65 13.11 -3.16
C ALA A 200 -6.30 13.57 -4.60
N GLN A 201 -5.02 13.56 -4.97
CA GLN A 201 -4.55 13.93 -6.30
C GLN A 201 -4.35 12.72 -7.24
N ASN A 202 -4.81 11.52 -6.84
CA ASN A 202 -4.67 10.29 -7.61
C ASN A 202 -6.04 9.74 -8.06
N PRO A 203 -6.82 10.47 -8.90
CA PRO A 203 -8.21 10.11 -9.23
C PRO A 203 -8.33 8.84 -10.09
N LEU A 204 -7.22 8.33 -10.62
CA LEU A 204 -7.20 7.13 -11.45
C LEU A 204 -6.92 5.85 -10.66
N LEU A 205 -6.74 5.93 -9.33
CA LEU A 205 -6.51 4.75 -8.51
C LEU A 205 -7.65 3.74 -8.62
N ILE A 206 -7.26 2.50 -8.90
CA ILE A 206 -8.11 1.31 -8.98
C ILE A 206 -7.82 0.39 -7.79
N GLY A 207 -6.53 0.23 -7.45
CA GLY A 207 -6.04 -0.56 -6.32
C GLY A 207 -5.22 0.27 -5.35
N LEU A 208 -5.51 0.12 -4.06
CA LEU A 208 -4.81 0.78 -2.97
C LEU A 208 -4.54 -0.21 -1.85
N ASP A 209 -3.26 -0.48 -1.58
CA ASP A 209 -2.86 -1.30 -0.43
C ASP A 209 -2.00 -0.49 0.52
N MET A 210 -2.58 -0.18 1.68
CA MET A 210 -1.96 0.53 2.80
C MET A 210 -1.95 -0.34 4.06
N SER A 211 -2.15 -1.65 3.93
CA SER A 211 -2.18 -2.56 5.08
C SER A 211 -0.85 -2.57 5.84
N GLU A 212 -0.90 -3.01 7.10
CA GLU A 212 0.28 -3.12 7.97
C GLU A 212 1.13 -1.83 8.03
N ASN A 213 0.46 -0.71 8.34
CA ASN A 213 1.06 0.59 8.55
C ASN A 213 0.64 1.19 9.91
N LYS A 214 0.81 2.49 10.11
CA LYS A 214 0.43 3.21 11.33
C LYS A 214 -0.67 4.24 11.09
N LEU A 215 -1.49 4.05 10.04
CA LEU A 215 -2.53 5.00 9.68
C LEU A 215 -3.60 5.08 10.77
N SER A 216 -3.99 6.29 11.15
CA SER A 216 -5.12 6.57 12.03
C SER A 216 -6.37 7.05 11.26
N ALA A 217 -6.24 7.36 9.98
CA ALA A 217 -7.31 7.73 9.07
C ALA A 217 -6.89 7.47 7.62
N LEU A 218 -7.89 7.32 6.74
CA LEU A 218 -7.71 7.23 5.29
C LEU A 218 -8.93 7.88 4.63
N ASP A 219 -8.70 8.80 3.68
CA ASP A 219 -9.75 9.43 2.89
C ASP A 219 -9.55 9.10 1.41
N VAL A 220 -10.56 8.47 0.81
CA VAL A 220 -10.56 8.05 -0.59
C VAL A 220 -11.66 8.75 -1.41
N THR A 221 -12.18 9.87 -0.91
CA THR A 221 -13.28 10.61 -1.56
C THR A 221 -12.98 10.95 -3.02
N ALA A 222 -11.73 11.31 -3.34
CA ALA A 222 -11.32 11.69 -4.70
C ALA A 222 -11.07 10.48 -5.62
N ASN A 223 -10.95 9.27 -5.07
CA ASN A 223 -10.52 8.08 -5.81
C ASN A 223 -11.74 7.29 -6.31
N THR A 224 -12.52 7.90 -7.19
CA THR A 224 -13.82 7.38 -7.64
C THR A 224 -13.74 6.10 -8.49
N LYS A 225 -12.54 5.71 -8.92
CA LYS A 225 -12.29 4.48 -9.69
C LYS A 225 -11.86 3.29 -8.84
N LEU A 226 -11.68 3.46 -7.52
CA LEU A 226 -11.25 2.38 -6.64
C LEU A 226 -12.18 1.16 -6.72
N GLU A 227 -11.56 0.00 -6.72
CA GLU A 227 -12.17 -1.32 -6.77
C GLU A 227 -11.69 -2.23 -5.64
N THR A 228 -10.46 -2.00 -5.19
CA THR A 228 -9.86 -2.78 -4.10
C THR A 228 -9.10 -1.86 -3.15
N ILE A 229 -9.36 -2.03 -1.85
CA ILE A 229 -8.67 -1.31 -0.78
C ILE A 229 -8.24 -2.34 0.28
N TYR A 230 -6.97 -2.33 0.63
CA TYR A 230 -6.43 -2.99 1.82
C TYR A 230 -6.00 -1.93 2.82
N CYS A 231 -6.50 -2.00 4.04
CA CYS A 231 -6.07 -1.12 5.13
C CYS A 231 -6.04 -1.82 6.49
N ASN A 232 -6.16 -3.16 6.53
CA ASN A 232 -5.98 -3.98 7.74
C ASN A 232 -4.59 -3.76 8.36
N GLY A 233 -4.40 -4.07 9.64
CA GLY A 233 -3.12 -3.87 10.32
C GLY A 233 -2.76 -2.39 10.53
N ASN A 234 -3.76 -1.53 10.71
CA ASN A 234 -3.59 -0.10 10.97
C ASN A 234 -4.24 0.30 12.32
N ASN A 235 -4.53 1.59 12.50
CA ASN A 235 -5.18 2.13 13.70
C ASN A 235 -6.41 2.98 13.33
N ILE A 236 -7.17 2.53 12.30
CA ILE A 236 -8.36 3.24 11.82
C ILE A 236 -9.57 2.69 12.56
N ASN A 237 -10.12 3.49 13.48
CA ASN A 237 -11.25 3.09 14.31
C ASN A 237 -12.19 4.29 14.53
N GLY A 238 -13.36 4.03 15.11
CA GLY A 238 -14.30 5.05 15.49
C GLY A 238 -14.73 5.97 14.38
N ALA A 239 -14.66 7.25 14.66
CA ALA A 239 -15.02 8.30 13.70
C ALA A 239 -14.15 8.26 12.43
N ALA A 240 -12.92 7.77 12.52
CA ALA A 240 -12.02 7.64 11.38
C ALA A 240 -12.48 6.50 10.44
N MET A 241 -12.89 5.35 10.97
CA MET A 241 -13.47 4.27 10.17
C MET A 241 -14.81 4.68 9.57
N GLU A 242 -15.63 5.41 10.31
CA GLU A 242 -16.88 5.97 9.77
C GLU A 242 -16.62 6.94 8.61
N ALA A 243 -15.61 7.81 8.74
CA ALA A 243 -15.21 8.73 7.68
C ALA A 243 -14.69 7.97 6.45
N LEU A 244 -13.86 6.94 6.64
CA LEU A 244 -13.37 6.09 5.54
C LEU A 244 -14.52 5.42 4.80
N VAL A 245 -15.46 4.79 5.52
CA VAL A 245 -16.63 4.15 4.91
C VAL A 245 -17.51 5.17 4.15
N LYS A 246 -17.64 6.39 4.67
CA LYS A 246 -18.34 7.48 3.96
C LYS A 246 -17.60 7.91 2.70
N SER A 247 -16.27 7.91 2.70
CA SER A 247 -15.45 8.31 1.56
C SER A 247 -15.38 7.26 0.44
N LEU A 248 -15.75 5.99 0.71
CA LEU A 248 -15.81 4.93 -0.32
C LEU A 248 -16.69 5.36 -1.50
N PRO A 249 -16.21 5.26 -2.74
CA PRO A 249 -17.00 5.58 -3.91
C PRO A 249 -18.22 4.65 -4.04
N ASN A 250 -19.33 5.18 -4.56
CA ASN A 250 -20.47 4.36 -4.90
C ASN A 250 -20.18 3.58 -6.18
N ARG A 251 -20.27 2.24 -6.10
CA ARG A 251 -19.96 1.30 -7.20
C ARG A 251 -21.16 0.41 -7.53
N THR A 252 -22.37 0.87 -7.23
CA THR A 252 -23.61 0.11 -7.52
C THR A 252 -23.92 -0.04 -9.01
N ASP A 253 -23.17 0.67 -9.85
CA ASP A 253 -23.19 0.54 -11.31
C ASP A 253 -22.44 -0.70 -11.82
N ARG A 254 -21.69 -1.39 -10.95
CA ARG A 254 -20.91 -2.60 -11.30
C ARG A 254 -21.68 -3.87 -10.94
N ALA A 255 -21.53 -4.88 -11.78
CA ALA A 255 -22.07 -6.23 -11.51
C ALA A 255 -21.29 -6.95 -10.40
N GLU A 256 -19.97 -6.74 -10.34
CA GLU A 256 -19.09 -7.35 -9.35
C GLU A 256 -18.88 -6.42 -8.16
N LYS A 257 -18.74 -6.99 -6.97
CA LYS A 257 -18.44 -6.24 -5.75
C LYS A 257 -16.99 -5.74 -5.78
N CYS A 258 -16.78 -4.57 -5.21
CA CYS A 258 -15.47 -4.06 -4.86
C CYS A 258 -15.04 -4.65 -3.50
N HIS A 259 -13.73 -4.76 -3.27
CA HIS A 259 -13.18 -5.43 -2.09
C HIS A 259 -12.59 -4.42 -1.10
N PHE A 260 -13.02 -4.52 0.15
CA PHE A 260 -12.52 -3.70 1.25
C PHE A 260 -11.98 -4.58 2.37
N PHE A 261 -10.67 -4.84 2.35
CA PHE A 261 -9.94 -5.55 3.39
C PHE A 261 -9.66 -4.61 4.55
N ALA A 262 -10.63 -4.51 5.45
CA ALA A 262 -10.64 -3.53 6.52
C ALA A 262 -9.96 -4.00 7.80
N ILE A 263 -9.86 -5.32 7.99
CA ILE A 263 -9.44 -5.94 9.25
C ILE A 263 -8.67 -7.25 9.01
N ASP A 264 -7.81 -7.61 9.96
CA ASP A 264 -7.17 -8.91 10.07
C ASP A 264 -7.40 -9.47 11.49
N THR A 265 -8.41 -10.33 11.66
CA THR A 265 -8.78 -10.85 12.99
C THR A 265 -7.76 -11.82 13.59
N LYS A 266 -6.78 -12.31 12.84
CA LYS A 266 -5.68 -13.14 13.36
C LYS A 266 -4.43 -12.32 13.74
N ASN A 267 -4.35 -11.08 13.27
CA ASN A 267 -3.26 -10.20 13.65
C ASN A 267 -3.50 -9.67 15.08
N ALA A 268 -2.64 -10.06 16.03
CA ALA A 268 -2.76 -9.62 17.43
C ALA A 268 -2.56 -8.09 17.59
N ASP A 269 -1.92 -7.45 16.64
CA ASP A 269 -1.64 -6.01 16.62
C ASP A 269 -2.68 -5.21 15.82
N GLU A 270 -3.74 -5.85 15.31
CA GLU A 270 -4.83 -5.18 14.60
C GLU A 270 -5.57 -4.20 15.52
N LYS A 271 -5.62 -2.94 15.11
CA LYS A 271 -6.30 -1.87 15.84
C LYS A 271 -7.45 -1.24 15.06
N ASN A 272 -7.63 -1.64 13.79
CA ASN A 272 -8.83 -1.26 13.07
C ASN A 272 -10.06 -1.89 13.73
N VAL A 273 -11.13 -1.13 13.74
CA VAL A 273 -12.43 -1.63 14.21
C VAL A 273 -13.49 -1.17 13.22
N ILE A 274 -14.23 -2.12 12.67
CA ILE A 274 -15.36 -1.87 11.78
C ILE A 274 -16.61 -2.57 12.31
N PHE A 275 -17.70 -1.82 12.46
CA PHE A 275 -18.96 -2.28 13.04
C PHE A 275 -19.98 -2.69 11.98
N ASP A 276 -20.99 -3.49 12.38
CA ASP A 276 -22.07 -3.95 11.53
C ASP A 276 -22.71 -2.82 10.70
N ALA A 277 -22.90 -1.64 11.32
CA ALA A 277 -23.48 -0.49 10.63
C ALA A 277 -22.58 0.03 9.49
N GLN A 278 -21.26 0.02 9.70
CA GLN A 278 -20.26 0.44 8.72
C GLN A 278 -20.13 -0.60 7.60
N VAL A 279 -20.20 -1.90 7.94
CA VAL A 279 -20.23 -2.99 6.94
C VAL A 279 -21.48 -2.86 6.07
N LYS A 280 -22.66 -2.63 6.67
CA LYS A 280 -23.92 -2.40 5.91
C LYS A 280 -23.82 -1.17 5.01
N ALA A 281 -23.22 -0.08 5.51
CA ALA A 281 -22.99 1.13 4.71
C ALA A 281 -22.04 0.92 3.54
N SER A 282 -20.99 0.10 3.72
CA SER A 282 -20.07 -0.30 2.66
C SER A 282 -20.77 -1.16 1.62
N ASN A 283 -21.52 -2.18 2.06
CA ASN A 283 -22.28 -3.07 1.17
C ASN A 283 -23.32 -2.31 0.34
N ALA A 284 -23.96 -1.27 0.90
CA ALA A 284 -24.90 -0.42 0.17
C ALA A 284 -24.26 0.37 -0.99
N LYS A 285 -22.94 0.52 -0.98
CA LYS A 285 -22.14 1.12 -2.05
C LYS A 285 -21.47 0.08 -2.96
N ASN A 286 -21.83 -1.20 -2.86
CA ASN A 286 -21.26 -2.35 -3.56
C ASN A 286 -19.82 -2.71 -3.15
N TRP A 287 -19.44 -2.43 -1.89
CA TRP A 287 -18.18 -2.83 -1.29
C TRP A 287 -18.38 -4.02 -0.36
N GLN A 288 -17.72 -5.14 -0.64
CA GLN A 288 -17.68 -6.29 0.26
C GLN A 288 -16.57 -6.07 1.28
N VAL A 289 -16.93 -6.02 2.55
CA VAL A 289 -15.95 -5.95 3.63
C VAL A 289 -15.39 -7.32 3.90
N LEU A 290 -14.07 -7.44 3.94
CA LEU A 290 -13.33 -8.68 4.04
C LEU A 290 -12.38 -8.67 5.24
N ASP A 291 -12.28 -9.84 5.89
CA ASP A 291 -11.24 -10.17 6.87
C ASP A 291 -10.07 -10.82 6.12
N TYR A 292 -8.92 -10.17 6.19
CA TYR A 292 -7.71 -10.64 5.49
C TYR A 292 -7.22 -12.00 6.02
N SER A 293 -7.31 -12.23 7.35
CA SER A 293 -6.79 -13.42 8.02
C SER A 293 -7.61 -14.66 7.82
N ALA A 294 -8.90 -14.50 7.55
CA ALA A 294 -9.85 -15.58 7.44
C ALA A 294 -9.82 -16.26 6.07
N GLY A 295 -9.11 -15.65 5.09
CA GLY A 295 -8.89 -16.22 3.78
C GLY A 295 -8.10 -17.53 3.83
N ASP A 296 -8.48 -18.47 2.98
CA ASP A 296 -7.65 -19.61 2.65
C ASP A 296 -6.35 -19.13 1.97
N ASN A 297 -5.47 -20.04 1.65
CA ASN A 297 -4.13 -19.76 1.15
C ASN A 297 -4.08 -18.90 -0.14
N ASP A 298 -5.22 -18.48 -0.68
CA ASP A 298 -5.33 -17.75 -1.95
C ASP A 298 -5.48 -16.23 -1.77
N GLY A 299 -5.49 -15.72 -0.52
CA GLY A 299 -5.55 -14.29 -0.23
C GLY A 299 -6.90 -13.61 -0.50
N ASN A 300 -7.96 -14.41 -0.73
CA ASN A 300 -9.29 -13.89 -1.11
C ASN A 300 -10.08 -13.27 0.05
N GLY A 301 -9.60 -13.40 1.29
CA GLY A 301 -10.31 -12.97 2.47
C GLY A 301 -11.67 -13.68 2.66
N ILE A 302 -12.27 -13.53 3.82
CA ILE A 302 -13.64 -13.99 4.09
C ILE A 302 -14.52 -12.78 4.35
N GLU A 303 -15.77 -12.84 3.89
CA GLU A 303 -16.74 -11.77 4.15
C GLU A 303 -16.88 -11.53 5.65
N TYR A 304 -16.64 -10.31 6.07
CA TYR A 304 -16.68 -9.88 7.45
C TYR A 304 -18.00 -9.20 7.77
N GLY A 305 -18.73 -9.72 8.74
CA GLY A 305 -20.04 -9.21 9.14
C GLY A 305 -20.02 -7.95 10.00
N GLY A 306 -18.84 -7.55 10.44
CA GLY A 306 -18.67 -6.46 11.40
C GLY A 306 -18.59 -6.97 12.85
N THR A 307 -18.01 -6.17 13.70
CA THR A 307 -18.02 -6.39 15.14
C THR A 307 -19.41 -5.99 15.68
N SER A 308 -20.11 -6.95 16.30
CA SER A 308 -21.33 -6.63 17.04
C SER A 308 -20.92 -5.89 18.31
N GLY A 309 -21.10 -4.58 18.32
CA GLY A 309 -20.80 -3.80 19.51
C GLY A 309 -20.45 -2.35 19.18
N VAL A 310 -20.59 -1.51 20.15
CA VAL A 310 -20.26 -0.10 20.08
C VAL A 310 -18.77 0.05 20.25
N GLU A 311 -18.20 0.91 19.43
CA GLU A 311 -16.81 1.32 19.47
C GLU A 311 -16.29 1.57 20.89
N THR A 312 -15.20 0.92 21.28
CA THR A 312 -14.43 1.30 22.46
C THR A 312 -13.32 2.25 22.04
N VAL A 313 -13.59 3.53 21.98
CA VAL A 313 -12.52 4.51 21.94
C VAL A 313 -11.88 4.55 23.32
N ALA A 314 -10.57 4.35 23.38
CA ALA A 314 -9.83 4.57 24.61
C ALA A 314 -10.05 6.01 25.05
N THR A 315 -10.90 6.21 26.06
CA THR A 315 -11.10 7.54 26.63
C THR A 315 -10.24 7.76 27.82
N THR A 316 -9.73 8.94 27.89
CA THR A 316 -9.21 9.57 29.11
C THR A 316 -10.35 9.98 30.07
N SER A 317 -11.59 9.53 29.83
CA SER A 317 -12.69 9.84 30.75
C SER A 317 -12.56 9.03 32.03
N PRO A 318 -12.48 9.64 33.18
CA PRO A 318 -12.40 8.96 34.46
C PRO A 318 -13.75 8.35 34.90
N ALA A 319 -14.71 8.18 33.98
CA ALA A 319 -16.03 7.66 34.31
C ALA A 319 -15.94 6.24 34.88
N THR A 320 -16.53 6.04 36.03
CA THR A 320 -16.63 4.74 36.68
C THR A 320 -18.02 4.15 36.44
N LEU A 321 -18.08 2.94 35.88
CA LEU A 321 -19.34 2.29 35.49
C LEU A 321 -19.55 1.03 36.34
N LYS A 322 -20.76 0.87 36.90
CA LYS A 322 -21.13 -0.29 37.74
C LYS A 322 -22.59 -0.71 37.50
N ILE A 323 -22.82 -2.00 37.33
CA ILE A 323 -24.14 -2.59 37.30
C ILE A 323 -24.49 -3.17 38.68
N ALA A 324 -25.59 -2.76 39.24
CA ALA A 324 -26.14 -3.33 40.46
C ALA A 324 -27.69 -3.22 40.44
N HIS A 325 -28.38 -4.27 40.92
CA HIS A 325 -29.86 -4.27 41.07
C HIS A 325 -30.61 -3.74 39.84
N HIS A 326 -30.30 -4.25 38.65
CA HIS A 326 -30.92 -3.87 37.37
C HIS A 326 -30.67 -2.40 36.93
N THR A 327 -29.69 -1.75 37.53
CA THR A 327 -29.33 -0.36 37.23
C THR A 327 -27.86 -0.26 36.86
N LEU A 328 -27.59 0.42 35.76
CA LEU A 328 -26.26 0.89 35.42
C LEU A 328 -26.05 2.27 36.04
N SER A 329 -25.08 2.39 36.93
CA SER A 329 -24.63 3.66 37.51
C SER A 329 -23.32 4.08 36.87
N ILE A 330 -23.23 5.35 36.45
CA ILE A 330 -22.06 5.96 35.84
C ILE A 330 -21.68 7.19 36.67
N HIS A 331 -20.43 7.26 37.14
CA HIS A 331 -19.92 8.35 37.95
C HIS A 331 -18.70 9.01 37.23
N ASN A 332 -18.31 10.18 37.73
CA ASN A 332 -17.22 11.01 37.19
C ASN A 332 -17.48 11.48 35.74
N LEU A 333 -18.73 11.80 35.41
CA LEU A 333 -19.09 12.37 34.13
C LEU A 333 -18.74 13.87 34.13
N LEU A 334 -18.32 14.37 32.99
CA LEU A 334 -18.19 15.81 32.79
C LEU A 334 -19.59 16.44 32.64
N PRO A 335 -19.80 17.69 33.11
CA PRO A 335 -21.04 18.43 32.82
C PRO A 335 -21.35 18.45 31.33
N GLN A 336 -22.65 18.30 30.99
CA GLN A 336 -23.17 18.21 29.61
C GLN A 336 -22.77 16.93 28.85
N SER A 337 -22.19 15.92 29.48
CA SER A 337 -21.99 14.60 28.85
C SER A 337 -23.28 14.04 28.31
N LYS A 338 -23.22 13.53 27.06
CA LYS A 338 -24.33 12.77 26.46
C LYS A 338 -24.09 11.29 26.69
N VAL A 339 -25.03 10.61 27.33
CA VAL A 339 -24.94 9.17 27.63
C VAL A 339 -26.08 8.45 26.96
N LYS A 340 -25.77 7.41 26.17
CA LYS A 340 -26.72 6.46 25.62
C LYS A 340 -26.36 5.06 26.14
N VAL A 341 -27.37 4.26 26.47
CA VAL A 341 -27.19 2.90 26.94
C VAL A 341 -27.94 1.95 26.03
N TYR A 342 -27.27 0.92 25.57
CA TYR A 342 -27.81 -0.08 24.66
C TYR A 342 -27.73 -1.48 25.27
N SER A 343 -28.63 -2.36 24.86
CA SER A 343 -28.49 -3.80 25.05
C SER A 343 -27.36 -4.33 24.16
N VAL A 344 -26.91 -5.56 24.41
CA VAL A 344 -25.96 -6.24 23.53
C VAL A 344 -26.50 -6.52 22.12
N SER A 345 -27.82 -6.52 21.95
CA SER A 345 -28.50 -6.64 20.67
C SER A 345 -28.63 -5.30 19.90
N GLY A 346 -28.12 -4.20 20.48
CA GLY A 346 -28.19 -2.87 19.87
C GLY A 346 -29.46 -2.07 20.15
N GLU A 347 -30.36 -2.57 20.99
CA GLU A 347 -31.57 -1.85 21.40
C GLU A 347 -31.22 -0.70 22.36
N LEU A 348 -31.70 0.52 22.09
CA LEU A 348 -31.50 1.67 22.96
C LEU A 348 -32.35 1.52 24.26
N LEU A 349 -31.66 1.33 25.39
CA LEU A 349 -32.27 1.22 26.70
C LEU A 349 -32.52 2.56 27.38
N GLY A 350 -31.74 3.58 27.01
CA GLY A 350 -31.93 4.94 27.52
C GLY A 350 -30.92 5.95 27.01
N GLU A 351 -31.30 7.23 27.04
CA GLU A 351 -30.45 8.36 26.66
C GLU A 351 -30.63 9.52 27.67
N LYS A 352 -29.52 10.15 28.07
CA LYS A 352 -29.54 11.33 28.94
C LYS A 352 -28.44 12.32 28.56
N SER A 353 -28.78 13.61 28.61
CA SER A 353 -27.81 14.69 28.71
C SER A 353 -27.61 15.01 30.18
N VAL A 354 -26.39 14.76 30.68
CA VAL A 354 -26.08 14.78 32.12
C VAL A 354 -25.63 16.16 32.52
N LYS A 355 -26.28 16.73 33.53
CA LYS A 355 -25.94 18.07 34.09
C LYS A 355 -25.05 17.96 35.33
N THR A 356 -24.91 16.76 35.88
CA THR A 356 -24.14 16.44 37.07
C THR A 356 -23.00 15.49 36.72
N ASP A 357 -22.25 15.07 37.71
CA ASP A 357 -21.13 14.13 37.55
C ASP A 357 -21.56 12.65 37.46
N SER A 358 -22.85 12.39 37.47
CA SER A 358 -23.35 11.01 37.45
C SER A 358 -24.67 10.82 36.72
N ALA A 359 -24.90 9.60 36.25
CA ALA A 359 -26.14 9.17 35.62
C ALA A 359 -26.48 7.74 36.00
N ALA A 360 -27.78 7.41 36.07
CA ALA A 360 -28.25 6.06 36.29
C ALA A 360 -29.31 5.69 35.22
N PHE A 361 -29.23 4.44 34.73
CA PHE A 361 -30.14 3.88 33.75
C PHE A 361 -30.69 2.55 34.25
N TYR A 362 -31.99 2.37 34.16
CA TYR A 362 -32.61 1.07 34.42
C TYR A 362 -32.37 0.17 33.19
N ILE A 363 -31.75 -0.99 33.42
CA ILE A 363 -31.35 -1.91 32.33
C ILE A 363 -32.10 -3.26 32.40
N GLY A 364 -33.09 -3.40 33.29
CA GLY A 364 -33.87 -4.62 33.45
C GLY A 364 -32.99 -5.81 33.82
N ASN A 365 -33.28 -6.95 33.22
CA ASN A 365 -32.54 -8.19 33.47
C ASN A 365 -31.25 -8.33 32.62
N GLN A 366 -30.79 -7.28 31.98
CA GLN A 366 -29.58 -7.34 31.21
C GLN A 366 -28.37 -7.63 32.14
N THR A 367 -27.57 -8.61 31.73
CA THR A 367 -26.31 -8.96 32.42
C THR A 367 -25.12 -8.22 31.84
N MET A 368 -25.31 -7.65 30.64
CA MET A 368 -24.34 -6.87 29.91
C MET A 368 -25.02 -5.76 29.15
N VAL A 369 -24.43 -4.59 29.17
CA VAL A 369 -24.90 -3.41 28.41
C VAL A 369 -23.71 -2.64 27.86
N ILE A 370 -24.00 -1.75 26.92
CA ILE A 370 -23.05 -0.84 26.30
C ILE A 370 -23.47 0.57 26.63
N ALA A 371 -22.63 1.31 27.34
CA ALA A 371 -22.83 2.73 27.58
C ALA A 371 -21.95 3.58 26.64
N VAL A 372 -22.56 4.49 25.92
CA VAL A 372 -21.85 5.46 25.05
C VAL A 372 -21.85 6.80 25.76
N ILE A 373 -20.67 7.29 26.13
CA ILE A 373 -20.48 8.56 26.84
C ILE A 373 -19.73 9.51 25.90
N ASN A 374 -20.39 10.59 25.48
CA ASN A 374 -19.85 11.56 24.53
C ASN A 374 -19.31 10.93 23.22
N GLY A 375 -20.02 9.90 22.74
CA GLY A 375 -19.61 9.16 21.55
C GLY A 375 -18.69 7.97 21.83
N VAL A 376 -18.26 7.80 23.06
CA VAL A 376 -17.35 6.73 23.49
C VAL A 376 -18.13 5.62 24.13
N ALA A 377 -17.87 4.40 23.70
CA ALA A 377 -18.57 3.24 24.19
C ALA A 377 -17.78 2.47 25.25
N HIS A 378 -18.50 2.01 26.26
CA HIS A 378 -18.01 1.17 27.35
C HIS A 378 -18.89 -0.07 27.43
N LYS A 379 -18.30 -1.24 27.31
CA LYS A 379 -18.98 -2.52 27.53
C LYS A 379 -18.89 -2.85 29.02
N ILE A 380 -20.04 -3.08 29.65
CA ILE A 380 -20.13 -3.37 31.08
C ILE A 380 -20.88 -4.67 31.27
N SER A 381 -20.29 -5.60 32.02
CA SER A 381 -20.93 -6.81 32.52
C SER A 381 -21.13 -6.72 34.01
N LYS A 382 -22.12 -7.48 34.52
CA LYS A 382 -22.42 -7.60 35.90
C LYS A 382 -21.36 -8.38 36.66
#